data_948a56147b7e180cc2878807e22498bc
#
_entry.id   948a56147b7e180cc2878807e22498bc
#
_cell.length_a   1.000
_cell.length_b   1.000
_cell.length_c   1.000
_cell.angle_alpha   90.00
_cell.angle_beta   90.00
_cell.angle_gamma   90.00
#
_symmetry.space_group_name_H-M   'P 1'
#
loop_
_entity.id
_entity.type
_entity.pdbx_description
1 polymer ?
#
loop_
_entity_poly.entity_id
_entity_poly.type
_entity_poly.pdbx_seq_one_letter_code
_entity_poly.pdbx_strand_id
1 'polypeptide(L)'
;MAEEGAAVRAAEGGFTSRTRRRIELLSGGSGTEPGPDQRRGAHSSPEAVSDPRFPDWKREGEFLYRRRQYFAGRGVDIWPGRFSPEAGSPAEIVFYDTETTGLSGGAGSVIFLFGAAWCEGRDLAVEQLFLSDFPGEPEFLLAVRELLRPYRAFVSYNGRTFDSHLLRTRFLMNRIAWEPGPQVDLLHHSRRLWKSVVGDCSLRSMESNVLGFTRELDVAGEDIPLIWLEFLRTGRPGTLPVVFDHNVMDIVSLARLYEVIGALVSGIPSSVRVDERALGLWLIRSGDPSGGALLEDAFRRGSEQAGVALAIHHKRNHEWALAAEVWTKLLAGARSLKAAIELAKHHEHRTRQYEEALRLVETAMSWNLPLDAQARRDIGKRRERLQRKLRAQKARSKSFREADL
;
A
#
# COMPACT_ATOMS: atom_id res chain seq x y z
N MET A 1 49.76 -0.03 10.54
CA MET A 1 49.25 1.18 11.21
C MET A 1 49.02 2.37 10.29
N ALA A 2 49.40 2.34 9.02
CA ALA A 2 49.12 3.41 8.04
C ALA A 2 47.89 3.13 7.13
N GLU A 3 47.45 1.90 7.03
CA GLU A 3 46.31 1.51 6.17
C GLU A 3 44.95 1.59 6.89
N GLU A 4 44.90 1.46 8.20
CA GLU A 4 43.66 1.62 8.97
C GLU A 4 43.16 3.10 9.06
N GLY A 5 44.07 4.07 9.00
CA GLY A 5 43.73 5.50 9.02
C GLY A 5 43.11 6.02 7.71
N ALA A 6 43.32 5.34 6.59
CA ALA A 6 42.78 5.72 5.28
C ALA A 6 41.34 5.21 5.09
N ALA A 7 41.00 4.07 5.67
CA ALA A 7 39.64 3.49 5.58
C ALA A 7 38.61 4.29 6.40
N VAL A 8 39.01 4.85 7.56
CA VAL A 8 38.13 5.65 8.41
C VAL A 8 37.82 7.01 7.80
N ARG A 9 38.78 7.66 7.13
CA ARG A 9 38.56 8.95 6.45
C ARG A 9 37.75 8.88 5.16
N ALA A 10 37.71 7.72 4.50
CA ALA A 10 36.86 7.51 3.33
C ALA A 10 35.38 7.29 3.68
N ALA A 11 35.07 6.93 4.93
CA ALA A 11 33.71 6.71 5.40
C ALA A 11 32.97 8.03 5.79
N GLU A 12 33.70 9.06 6.24
CA GLU A 12 33.09 10.28 6.78
C GLU A 12 32.60 11.28 5.73
N GLY A 13 33.05 11.22 4.48
CA GLY A 13 32.68 12.20 3.44
C GLY A 13 31.73 11.67 2.34
N GLY A 14 31.44 10.39 2.33
CA GLY A 14 30.82 9.73 1.19
C GLY A 14 29.30 9.48 1.29
N PHE A 15 28.75 9.57 2.48
CA PHE A 15 27.38 9.10 2.73
C PHE A 15 26.30 10.06 2.22
N THR A 16 26.40 11.34 2.47
CA THR A 16 25.41 12.32 2.02
C THR A 16 25.33 12.44 0.50
N SER A 17 26.46 12.33 -0.20
CA SER A 17 26.50 12.36 -1.68
C SER A 17 26.00 11.06 -2.30
N ARG A 18 26.21 9.92 -1.65
CA ARG A 18 25.73 8.60 -2.14
C ARG A 18 24.22 8.44 -1.95
N THR A 19 23.67 8.87 -0.84
CA THR A 19 22.22 8.87 -0.61
C THR A 19 21.51 9.80 -1.59
N ARG A 20 22.07 11.00 -1.87
CA ARG A 20 21.58 11.92 -2.93
C ARG A 20 21.61 11.25 -4.31
N ARG A 21 22.73 10.71 -4.73
CA ARG A 21 22.92 10.06 -6.04
C ARG A 21 22.00 8.85 -6.24
N ARG A 22 21.56 8.24 -5.17
CA ARG A 22 20.73 7.06 -5.17
C ARG A 22 19.24 7.38 -5.24
N ILE A 23 18.82 8.45 -4.59
CA ILE A 23 17.47 9.00 -4.75
C ILE A 23 17.33 9.58 -6.18
N GLU A 24 18.39 10.09 -6.78
CA GLU A 24 18.45 10.49 -8.19
C GLU A 24 18.22 9.31 -9.16
N LEU A 25 18.70 8.10 -8.85
CA LEU A 25 18.43 6.90 -9.64
C LEU A 25 16.96 6.45 -9.62
N LEU A 26 16.21 6.81 -8.59
CA LEU A 26 14.76 6.59 -8.52
C LEU A 26 13.97 7.44 -9.53
N SER A 27 14.60 8.41 -10.19
CA SER A 27 13.90 9.37 -11.03
C SER A 27 13.83 9.04 -12.50
N GLY A 28 14.61 8.11 -13.02
CA GLY A 28 14.54 7.75 -14.45
C GLY A 28 14.39 8.93 -15.41
N GLY A 29 15.15 10.03 -15.21
CA GLY A 29 15.01 11.22 -16.03
C GLY A 29 16.34 11.97 -16.15
N SER A 30 16.87 12.07 -17.38
CA SER A 30 17.96 12.96 -17.74
C SER A 30 17.51 14.42 -17.64
N GLY A 31 18.15 15.22 -16.80
CA GLY A 31 17.88 16.67 -16.73
C GLY A 31 19.12 17.42 -16.27
N THR A 32 19.57 18.31 -17.08
CA THR A 32 20.64 19.29 -16.95
C THR A 32 20.59 20.07 -15.64
N GLU A 33 21.78 20.28 -15.05
CA GLU A 33 21.99 21.15 -13.88
C GLU A 33 21.57 22.58 -14.15
N PRO A 34 20.87 23.25 -13.22
CA PRO A 34 20.85 24.70 -13.10
C PRO A 34 21.74 25.17 -11.94
N GLY A 35 22.51 26.21 -12.21
CA GLY A 35 23.43 26.86 -11.28
C GLY A 35 22.75 27.54 -10.07
N PRO A 36 23.55 28.01 -9.09
CA PRO A 36 23.05 28.47 -7.81
C PRO A 36 22.42 29.85 -7.90
N ASP A 37 21.16 29.98 -7.54
CA ASP A 37 20.54 31.30 -7.30
C ASP A 37 20.25 31.50 -5.81
N GLN A 38 20.84 32.57 -5.29
CA GLN A 38 20.65 33.07 -3.94
C GLN A 38 19.38 33.91 -3.90
N ARG A 39 18.52 33.72 -2.90
CA ARG A 39 17.82 34.81 -2.19
C ARG A 39 16.77 34.33 -1.17
N ARG A 40 17.01 34.78 0.05
CA ARG A 40 16.30 35.67 0.98
C ARG A 40 15.33 35.04 1.97
N GLY A 41 15.59 35.45 3.24
CA GLY A 41 14.58 35.60 4.26
C GLY A 41 15.15 35.36 5.65
N ALA A 42 15.82 36.37 6.23
CA ALA A 42 16.29 36.32 7.61
C ALA A 42 15.12 36.53 8.58
N HIS A 43 14.83 35.53 9.39
CA HIS A 43 14.27 35.71 10.74
C HIS A 43 15.29 35.18 11.73
N SER A 44 15.78 36.06 12.58
CA SER A 44 16.71 35.77 13.66
C SER A 44 16.07 34.91 14.72
N SER A 45 16.37 33.60 14.68
CA SER A 45 16.17 32.66 15.77
C SER A 45 17.47 32.54 16.57
N PRO A 46 17.44 32.17 17.88
CA PRO A 46 18.66 32.06 18.69
C PRO A 46 19.68 31.15 18.01
N GLU A 47 20.97 31.51 18.12
CA GLU A 47 22.09 30.83 17.48
C GLU A 47 21.99 29.31 17.68
N ALA A 48 21.84 28.59 16.59
CA ALA A 48 21.82 27.16 16.59
C ALA A 48 23.20 26.64 16.98
N VAL A 49 23.31 26.06 18.15
CA VAL A 49 24.55 25.43 18.63
C VAL A 49 24.76 24.17 17.77
N SER A 50 25.79 24.17 16.93
CA SER A 50 26.17 22.98 16.16
C SER A 50 26.80 21.94 17.09
N ASP A 51 26.27 20.71 17.05
CA ASP A 51 26.90 19.59 17.75
C ASP A 51 27.82 18.86 16.75
N PRO A 52 29.15 18.78 17.03
CA PRO A 52 30.08 18.12 16.12
C PRO A 52 29.80 16.63 15.92
N ARG A 53 29.01 16.02 16.79
CA ARG A 53 28.53 14.63 16.64
C ARG A 53 27.49 14.49 15.50
N PHE A 54 26.73 15.56 15.25
CA PHE A 54 25.64 15.61 14.28
C PHE A 54 25.70 16.90 13.46
N PRO A 55 26.67 17.05 12.56
CA PRO A 55 26.94 18.32 11.86
C PRO A 55 25.77 18.80 10.97
N ASP A 56 24.95 17.88 10.46
CA ASP A 56 23.79 18.20 9.62
C ASP A 56 22.50 18.42 10.41
N TRP A 57 22.59 18.41 11.74
CA TRP A 57 21.45 18.55 12.62
C TRP A 57 21.50 19.85 13.41
N LYS A 58 20.35 20.52 13.49
CA LYS A 58 20.15 21.65 14.38
C LYS A 58 19.75 21.12 15.76
N ARG A 59 20.52 21.46 16.80
CA ARG A 59 20.13 21.19 18.18
C ARG A 59 19.10 22.24 18.61
N GLU A 60 17.90 21.84 19.02
CA GLU A 60 16.80 22.74 19.43
C GLU A 60 16.57 22.73 20.95
N GLY A 61 16.98 21.68 21.64
CA GLY A 61 16.89 21.52 23.09
C GLY A 61 18.08 20.77 23.65
N GLU A 62 18.01 20.39 24.93
CA GLU A 62 19.08 19.62 25.56
C GLU A 62 19.23 18.24 24.88
N PHE A 63 18.12 17.61 24.53
CA PHE A 63 18.09 16.27 23.97
C PHE A 63 17.36 16.18 22.62
N LEU A 64 16.94 17.31 22.04
CA LEU A 64 16.21 17.39 20.79
C LEU A 64 17.07 17.91 19.66
N TYR A 65 17.10 17.16 18.57
CA TYR A 65 17.76 17.53 17.32
C TYR A 65 16.77 17.48 16.17
N ARG A 66 16.93 18.40 15.20
CA ARG A 66 16.11 18.50 13.98
C ARG A 66 17.00 18.55 12.75
N ARG A 67 16.62 17.79 11.70
CA ARG A 67 17.26 17.86 10.39
C ARG A 67 16.19 18.00 9.32
N ARG A 68 16.37 18.91 8.36
CA ARG A 68 15.49 19.05 7.20
C ARG A 68 16.29 18.90 5.90
N GLN A 69 15.73 18.19 4.95
CA GLN A 69 16.31 17.92 3.64
C GLN A 69 15.25 18.13 2.56
N TYR A 70 15.66 18.48 1.34
CA TYR A 70 14.77 18.65 0.19
C TYR A 70 15.19 17.73 -0.94
N PHE A 71 14.22 17.06 -1.53
CA PHE A 71 14.38 16.19 -2.67
C PHE A 71 13.67 16.85 -3.85
N ALA A 72 14.46 17.51 -4.72
CA ALA A 72 13.95 18.30 -5.83
C ALA A 72 13.18 17.45 -6.84
N GLY A 73 12.01 17.92 -7.28
CA GLY A 73 11.15 17.24 -8.24
C GLY A 73 10.58 15.90 -7.76
N ARG A 74 10.51 15.68 -6.44
CA ARG A 74 10.03 14.42 -5.82
C ARG A 74 8.69 14.59 -5.10
N GLY A 75 8.03 15.73 -5.24
CA GLY A 75 6.67 15.89 -4.75
C GLY A 75 5.72 14.89 -5.40
N VAL A 76 4.61 14.62 -4.75
CA VAL A 76 3.57 13.72 -5.26
C VAL A 76 2.74 14.47 -6.30
N ASP A 77 2.90 14.12 -7.57
CA ASP A 77 2.19 14.75 -8.69
C ASP A 77 0.73 14.27 -8.83
N ILE A 78 0.43 13.08 -8.31
CA ILE A 78 -0.87 12.43 -8.48
C ILE A 78 -1.70 12.57 -7.23
N TRP A 79 -2.87 13.20 -7.41
CA TRP A 79 -3.85 13.34 -6.37
C TRP A 79 -4.67 12.06 -6.17
N PRO A 80 -4.55 11.35 -5.04
CA PRO A 80 -5.19 10.06 -4.87
C PRO A 80 -6.55 10.15 -4.17
N GLY A 81 -7.40 11.10 -4.53
CA GLY A 81 -8.70 11.32 -3.91
C GLY A 81 -9.62 10.10 -3.82
N ARG A 82 -9.25 9.00 -4.51
CA ARG A 82 -9.98 7.73 -4.46
C ARG A 82 -9.55 6.78 -3.35
N PHE A 83 -8.39 6.98 -2.71
CA PHE A 83 -7.96 6.16 -1.58
C PHE A 83 -7.50 6.95 -0.35
N SER A 84 -7.44 8.27 -0.48
CA SER A 84 -7.20 9.22 0.62
C SER A 84 -8.16 10.40 0.51
N PRO A 85 -9.49 10.16 0.62
CA PRO A 85 -10.51 11.20 0.39
C PRO A 85 -10.52 12.28 1.46
N GLU A 86 -9.89 12.03 2.61
CA GLU A 86 -9.83 12.96 3.74
C GLU A 86 -8.92 14.15 3.48
N ALA A 87 -7.94 14.00 2.60
CA ALA A 87 -7.05 15.08 2.20
C ALA A 87 -7.60 15.82 0.99
N GLY A 88 -7.76 17.12 1.08
CA GLY A 88 -8.26 18.01 0.02
C GLY A 88 -7.17 18.37 -1.01
N SER A 89 -5.87 18.25 -0.65
CA SER A 89 -4.73 18.52 -1.53
C SER A 89 -3.49 17.71 -1.13
N PRO A 90 -2.50 17.52 -2.03
CA PRO A 90 -1.23 16.89 -1.67
C PRO A 90 -0.50 17.57 -0.51
N ALA A 91 -0.67 18.88 -0.35
CA ALA A 91 -0.08 19.65 0.74
C ALA A 91 -0.68 19.33 2.13
N GLU A 92 -1.83 18.65 2.20
CA GLU A 92 -2.46 18.23 3.46
C GLU A 92 -2.06 16.82 3.88
N ILE A 93 -1.17 16.17 3.13
CA ILE A 93 -0.70 14.81 3.38
C ILE A 93 0.68 14.87 4.00
N VAL A 94 0.90 14.06 5.04
CA VAL A 94 2.21 13.80 5.60
C VAL A 94 2.50 12.30 5.55
N PHE A 95 3.69 11.96 5.05
CA PHE A 95 4.28 10.63 5.14
C PHE A 95 5.11 10.60 6.40
N TYR A 96 5.03 9.53 7.18
CA TYR A 96 5.82 9.43 8.40
C TYR A 96 6.23 7.99 8.69
N ASP A 97 7.34 7.89 9.41
CA ASP A 97 7.91 6.64 9.90
C ASP A 97 8.64 6.89 11.21
N THR A 98 8.77 5.86 12.07
CA THR A 98 9.36 5.99 13.40
C THR A 98 10.36 4.89 13.71
N GLU A 99 11.48 5.27 14.38
CA GLU A 99 12.39 4.32 14.98
C GLU A 99 12.22 4.28 16.50
N THR A 100 12.22 3.08 17.05
CA THR A 100 11.81 2.84 18.42
C THR A 100 12.81 1.97 19.18
N THR A 101 12.76 2.03 20.51
CA THR A 101 13.62 1.22 21.39
C THR A 101 13.17 -0.23 21.55
N GLY A 102 12.08 -0.64 20.90
CA GLY A 102 11.56 -1.99 21.00
C GLY A 102 10.68 -2.39 19.83
N LEU A 103 10.81 -3.62 19.38
CA LEU A 103 10.12 -4.17 18.20
C LEU A 103 8.61 -4.45 18.40
N SER A 104 8.14 -4.49 19.65
CA SER A 104 6.79 -4.96 19.98
C SER A 104 5.76 -3.87 20.25
N GLY A 105 6.13 -2.58 20.14
CA GLY A 105 5.20 -1.45 20.33
C GLY A 105 4.57 -1.36 21.73
N GLY A 106 5.13 -2.03 22.73
CA GLY A 106 4.63 -2.00 24.12
C GLY A 106 4.84 -0.64 24.79
N ALA A 107 4.14 -0.38 25.89
CA ALA A 107 4.19 0.89 26.64
C ALA A 107 5.61 1.28 27.13
N GLY A 108 6.53 0.31 27.22
CA GLY A 108 7.94 0.55 27.54
C GLY A 108 8.81 1.00 26.36
N SER A 109 8.30 0.94 25.12
CA SER A 109 9.04 1.40 23.93
C SER A 109 8.95 2.92 23.82
N VAL A 110 10.09 3.57 23.50
CA VAL A 110 10.20 5.01 23.25
C VAL A 110 10.52 5.24 21.78
N ILE A 111 9.95 6.27 21.19
CA ILE A 111 10.29 6.72 19.84
C ILE A 111 11.50 7.65 19.97
N PHE A 112 12.62 7.28 19.40
CA PHE A 112 13.83 8.09 19.45
C PHE A 112 14.11 8.83 18.13
N LEU A 113 13.53 8.37 17.02
CA LEU A 113 13.60 9.07 15.74
C LEU A 113 12.20 9.09 15.12
N PHE A 114 11.77 10.28 14.76
CA PHE A 114 10.54 10.51 14.02
C PHE A 114 10.88 11.20 12.71
N GLY A 115 10.55 10.58 11.61
CA GLY A 115 10.70 11.16 10.29
C GLY A 115 9.37 11.48 9.64
N ALA A 116 9.29 12.62 8.98
CA ALA A 116 8.13 13.02 8.21
C ALA A 116 8.52 13.63 6.87
N ALA A 117 7.66 13.45 5.86
CA ALA A 117 7.80 14.13 4.58
C ALA A 117 6.46 14.69 4.10
N TRP A 118 6.53 15.78 3.34
CA TRP A 118 5.38 16.43 2.72
C TRP A 118 5.78 17.13 1.43
N CYS A 119 4.80 17.46 0.60
CA CYS A 119 5.06 18.17 -0.64
C CYS A 119 5.14 19.68 -0.42
N GLU A 120 6.23 20.29 -0.85
CA GLU A 120 6.40 21.74 -1.00
C GLU A 120 6.53 22.07 -2.49
N GLY A 121 5.41 22.38 -3.12
CA GLY A 121 5.35 22.54 -4.57
C GLY A 121 5.68 21.23 -5.29
N ARG A 122 6.78 21.22 -6.07
CA ARG A 122 7.26 20.03 -6.78
C ARG A 122 8.33 19.25 -6.03
N ASP A 123 8.70 19.69 -4.85
CA ASP A 123 9.74 19.07 -4.04
C ASP A 123 9.12 18.27 -2.90
N LEU A 124 9.84 17.26 -2.44
CA LEU A 124 9.54 16.53 -1.22
C LEU A 124 10.45 17.05 -0.11
N ALA A 125 9.86 17.72 0.87
CA ALA A 125 10.54 18.10 2.09
C ALA A 125 10.52 16.90 3.04
N VAL A 126 11.68 16.56 3.61
CA VAL A 126 11.83 15.51 4.63
C VAL A 126 12.40 16.14 5.88
N GLU A 127 11.73 15.95 6.99
CA GLU A 127 12.19 16.43 8.29
C GLU A 127 12.28 15.27 9.28
N GLN A 128 13.36 15.26 10.04
CA GLN A 128 13.58 14.29 11.10
C GLN A 128 13.73 15.00 12.43
N LEU A 129 13.12 14.42 13.46
CA LEU A 129 13.30 14.77 14.86
C LEU A 129 14.00 13.60 15.55
N PHE A 130 15.10 13.89 16.24
CA PHE A 130 15.90 12.89 16.93
C PHE A 130 15.97 13.20 18.42
N LEU A 131 15.62 12.21 19.23
CA LEU A 131 15.70 12.21 20.68
C LEU A 131 17.02 11.56 21.10
N SER A 132 17.93 12.33 21.66
CA SER A 132 19.26 11.85 22.03
C SER A 132 19.32 11.21 23.41
N ASP A 133 18.34 11.44 24.30
CA ASP A 133 18.21 10.77 25.59
C ASP A 133 16.78 10.84 26.11
N PHE A 134 16.39 9.88 26.95
CA PHE A 134 15.04 9.71 27.49
C PHE A 134 14.43 10.96 28.16
N PRO A 135 15.16 11.78 28.95
CA PRO A 135 14.56 12.96 29.59
C PRO A 135 13.99 13.99 28.64
N GLY A 136 14.44 14.00 27.38
CA GLY A 136 13.95 14.89 26.33
C GLY A 136 12.64 14.47 25.69
N GLU A 137 12.05 13.32 26.05
CA GLU A 137 10.86 12.82 25.38
C GLU A 137 9.67 13.79 25.38
N PRO A 138 9.35 14.51 26.46
CA PRO A 138 8.24 15.47 26.43
C PRO A 138 8.44 16.57 25.38
N GLU A 139 9.65 17.13 25.28
CA GLU A 139 10.01 18.16 24.29
C GLU A 139 9.96 17.59 22.86
N PHE A 140 10.51 16.41 22.66
CA PHE A 140 10.46 15.69 21.39
C PHE A 140 9.02 15.47 20.92
N LEU A 141 8.14 14.98 21.78
CA LEU A 141 6.72 14.76 21.43
C LEU A 141 5.99 16.06 21.12
N LEU A 142 6.29 17.15 21.83
CA LEU A 142 5.74 18.46 21.49
C LEU A 142 6.19 18.91 20.09
N ALA A 143 7.46 18.71 19.74
CA ALA A 143 7.97 19.00 18.40
C ALA A 143 7.30 18.12 17.33
N VAL A 144 7.11 16.83 17.59
CA VAL A 144 6.34 15.92 16.70
C VAL A 144 4.91 16.43 16.49
N ARG A 145 4.23 16.82 17.56
CA ARG A 145 2.86 17.35 17.47
C ARG A 145 2.79 18.61 16.62
N GLU A 146 3.71 19.55 16.81
CA GLU A 146 3.74 20.80 16.03
C GLU A 146 4.05 20.52 14.55
N LEU A 147 4.96 19.58 14.27
CA LEU A 147 5.26 19.15 12.89
C LEU A 147 4.04 18.56 12.20
N LEU A 148 3.25 17.74 12.90
CA LEU A 148 2.08 17.07 12.35
C LEU A 148 0.82 17.96 12.26
N ARG A 149 0.77 19.06 13.00
CA ARG A 149 -0.43 19.91 13.12
C ARG A 149 -1.03 20.44 11.81
N PRO A 150 -0.23 20.79 10.77
CA PRO A 150 -0.78 21.31 9.53
C PRO A 150 -1.50 20.27 8.67
N TYR A 151 -1.26 18.97 8.89
CA TYR A 151 -1.67 17.91 7.98
C TYR A 151 -3.00 17.26 8.41
N ARG A 152 -3.75 16.80 7.40
CA ARG A 152 -5.08 16.18 7.58
C ARG A 152 -5.10 14.69 7.31
N ALA A 153 -4.13 14.16 6.55
CA ALA A 153 -4.02 12.75 6.26
C ALA A 153 -2.59 12.26 6.53
N PHE A 154 -2.50 11.13 7.19
CA PHE A 154 -1.27 10.55 7.71
C PHE A 154 -0.98 9.25 6.96
N VAL A 155 0.10 9.19 6.21
CA VAL A 155 0.48 8.04 5.39
C VAL A 155 1.67 7.33 6.02
N SER A 156 1.55 6.01 6.20
CA SER A 156 2.59 5.17 6.79
C SER A 156 2.61 3.78 6.15
N TYR A 157 3.60 2.96 6.52
CA TYR A 157 3.68 1.56 6.14
C TYR A 157 3.54 0.66 7.37
N ASN A 158 2.41 -0.03 7.52
CA ASN A 158 2.06 -0.79 8.72
C ASN A 158 1.91 0.06 9.99
N GLY A 159 1.97 1.39 9.84
CA GLY A 159 2.01 2.32 10.96
C GLY A 159 0.69 2.43 11.72
N ARG A 160 -0.43 2.10 11.08
CA ARG A 160 -1.72 2.08 11.77
C ARG A 160 -1.73 1.13 12.97
N THR A 161 -1.03 0.02 12.85
CA THR A 161 -0.96 -1.01 13.91
C THR A 161 0.19 -0.75 14.87
N PHE A 162 1.29 -0.12 14.43
CA PHE A 162 2.51 0.08 15.21
C PHE A 162 2.74 1.55 15.56
N ASP A 163 3.18 2.37 14.61
CA ASP A 163 3.65 3.74 14.85
C ASP A 163 2.58 4.65 15.44
N SER A 164 1.38 4.68 14.88
CA SER A 164 0.26 5.49 15.38
C SER A 164 -0.16 5.07 16.78
N HIS A 165 -0.16 3.76 17.05
CA HIS A 165 -0.52 3.25 18.36
C HIS A 165 0.52 3.62 19.41
N LEU A 166 1.79 3.48 19.07
CA LEU A 166 2.89 3.84 19.96
C LEU A 166 2.93 5.36 20.18
N LEU A 167 2.85 6.18 19.12
CA LEU A 167 2.75 7.63 19.24
C LEU A 167 1.64 8.03 20.21
N ARG A 168 0.42 7.52 20.01
CA ARG A 168 -0.71 7.82 20.90
C ARG A 168 -0.42 7.42 22.34
N THR A 169 0.18 6.26 22.57
CA THR A 169 0.57 5.79 23.91
C THR A 169 1.58 6.74 24.55
N ARG A 170 2.62 7.14 23.80
CA ARG A 170 3.67 8.05 24.33
C ARG A 170 3.10 9.44 24.63
N PHE A 171 2.26 9.99 23.76
CA PHE A 171 1.56 11.27 24.02
C PHE A 171 0.72 11.19 25.30
N LEU A 172 -0.05 10.12 25.46
CA LEU A 172 -0.88 9.90 26.65
C LEU A 172 -0.04 9.80 27.93
N MET A 173 1.06 9.02 27.90
CA MET A 173 1.95 8.85 29.05
C MET A 173 2.62 10.16 29.46
N ASN A 174 2.93 11.03 28.50
CA ASN A 174 3.49 12.35 28.76
C ASN A 174 2.41 13.42 29.01
N ARG A 175 1.10 13.05 29.11
CA ARG A 175 -0.03 13.96 29.32
C ARG A 175 -0.13 15.06 28.27
N ILE A 176 0.28 14.79 27.05
CA ILE A 176 0.18 15.69 25.90
C ILE A 176 -1.07 15.28 25.09
N ALA A 177 -2.01 16.20 24.93
CA ALA A 177 -3.18 15.96 24.10
C ALA A 177 -2.78 15.88 22.63
N TRP A 178 -3.08 14.74 21.99
CA TRP A 178 -2.90 14.51 20.56
C TRP A 178 -3.85 13.43 20.09
N GLU A 179 -4.50 13.67 18.96
CA GLU A 179 -5.32 12.68 18.28
C GLU A 179 -4.88 12.62 16.81
N PRO A 180 -4.56 11.43 16.31
CA PRO A 180 -4.18 11.28 14.91
C PRO A 180 -5.37 11.56 14.00
N GLY A 181 -5.12 12.24 12.90
CA GLY A 181 -6.06 12.34 11.79
C GLY A 181 -6.27 11.00 11.07
N PRO A 182 -7.04 11.00 9.97
CA PRO A 182 -7.22 9.85 9.11
C PRO A 182 -5.91 9.21 8.68
N GLN A 183 -5.86 7.87 8.76
CA GLN A 183 -4.65 7.07 8.51
C GLN A 183 -4.76 6.31 7.19
N VAL A 184 -3.77 6.47 6.32
CA VAL A 184 -3.59 5.68 5.10
C VAL A 184 -2.41 4.74 5.30
N ASP A 185 -2.70 3.46 5.49
CA ASP A 185 -1.67 2.44 5.66
C ASP A 185 -1.40 1.74 4.32
N LEU A 186 -0.23 2.03 3.74
CA LEU A 186 0.14 1.53 2.41
C LEU A 186 0.37 0.01 2.38
N LEU A 187 0.65 -0.65 3.51
CA LEU A 187 0.77 -2.10 3.57
C LEU A 187 -0.52 -2.80 3.12
N HIS A 188 -1.68 -2.28 3.53
CA HIS A 188 -2.97 -2.86 3.12
C HIS A 188 -3.22 -2.73 1.62
N HIS A 189 -2.86 -1.59 1.06
CA HIS A 189 -2.96 -1.31 -0.38
C HIS A 189 -1.96 -2.15 -1.17
N SER A 190 -0.72 -2.25 -0.71
CA SER A 190 0.32 -3.08 -1.30
C SER A 190 -0.08 -4.57 -1.32
N ARG A 191 -0.56 -5.09 -0.20
CA ARG A 191 -1.06 -6.47 -0.13
C ARG A 191 -2.20 -6.73 -1.11
N ARG A 192 -3.11 -5.77 -1.29
CA ARG A 192 -4.22 -5.90 -2.25
C ARG A 192 -3.72 -6.00 -3.67
N LEU A 193 -2.74 -5.16 -4.07
CA LEU A 193 -2.29 -5.03 -5.44
C LEU A 193 -1.17 -6.01 -5.81
N TRP A 194 -0.33 -6.41 -4.85
CA TRP A 194 0.90 -7.14 -5.15
C TRP A 194 1.08 -8.46 -4.42
N LYS A 195 0.29 -8.81 -3.38
CA LYS A 195 0.50 -10.05 -2.62
C LYS A 195 0.48 -11.31 -3.49
N SER A 196 -0.40 -11.38 -4.49
CA SER A 196 -0.48 -12.50 -5.44
C SER A 196 0.64 -12.49 -6.49
N VAL A 197 1.33 -11.36 -6.68
CA VAL A 197 2.35 -11.16 -7.72
C VAL A 197 3.76 -11.32 -7.18
N VAL A 198 4.04 -10.77 -6.00
CA VAL A 198 5.39 -10.72 -5.39
C VAL A 198 5.53 -11.62 -4.16
N GLY A 199 4.42 -12.00 -3.53
CA GLY A 199 4.43 -12.84 -2.31
C GLY A 199 4.73 -12.07 -1.04
N ASP A 200 5.87 -11.43 -0.91
CA ASP A 200 6.20 -10.55 0.20
C ASP A 200 5.79 -9.10 -0.09
N CYS A 201 5.23 -8.42 0.92
CA CYS A 201 4.84 -7.02 0.84
C CYS A 201 5.47 -6.21 1.99
N SER A 202 6.72 -6.50 2.37
CA SER A 202 7.53 -5.58 3.17
C SER A 202 7.84 -4.32 2.36
N LEU A 203 8.16 -3.20 3.00
CA LEU A 203 8.52 -1.97 2.28
C LEU A 203 9.74 -2.22 1.37
N ARG A 204 10.74 -2.95 1.85
CA ARG A 204 11.92 -3.38 1.08
C ARG A 204 11.53 -4.20 -0.16
N SER A 205 10.54 -5.09 -0.05
CA SER A 205 10.02 -5.82 -1.20
C SER A 205 9.31 -4.91 -2.20
N MET A 206 8.59 -3.91 -1.72
CA MET A 206 7.96 -2.91 -2.60
C MET A 206 9.01 -2.03 -3.30
N GLU A 207 10.07 -1.66 -2.62
CA GLU A 207 11.20 -0.94 -3.23
C GLU A 207 11.78 -1.70 -4.42
N SER A 208 12.11 -2.97 -4.23
CA SER A 208 12.74 -3.76 -5.29
C SER A 208 11.79 -4.14 -6.42
N ASN A 209 10.53 -4.51 -6.12
CA ASN A 209 9.62 -5.07 -7.10
C ASN A 209 8.67 -4.04 -7.74
N VAL A 210 8.42 -2.91 -7.07
CA VAL A 210 7.48 -1.89 -7.51
C VAL A 210 8.19 -0.59 -7.86
N LEU A 211 9.11 -0.14 -7.01
CA LEU A 211 9.85 1.10 -7.20
C LEU A 211 11.15 0.92 -8.00
N GLY A 212 11.61 -0.33 -8.20
CA GLY A 212 12.73 -0.67 -9.08
C GLY A 212 14.12 -0.38 -8.51
N PHE A 213 14.27 -0.32 -7.18
CA PHE A 213 15.58 -0.14 -6.57
C PHE A 213 15.81 -1.06 -5.36
N THR A 214 17.08 -1.27 -5.01
CA THR A 214 17.49 -2.03 -3.84
C THR A 214 18.50 -1.22 -3.04
N ARG A 215 18.39 -1.20 -1.72
CA ARG A 215 19.35 -0.52 -0.83
C ARG A 215 20.68 -1.28 -0.81
N GLU A 216 21.82 -0.61 -0.99
CA GLU A 216 23.16 -1.24 -0.94
C GLU A 216 23.67 -1.34 0.50
N LEU A 217 23.46 -0.28 1.30
CA LEU A 217 23.80 -0.21 2.71
C LEU A 217 22.51 0.06 3.47
N ASP A 218 22.19 -0.82 4.39
CA ASP A 218 21.02 -0.70 5.23
C ASP A 218 21.27 -1.45 6.54
N VAL A 219 20.59 -1.03 7.60
CA VAL A 219 20.60 -1.74 8.88
C VAL A 219 19.38 -2.67 8.94
N ALA A 220 19.54 -3.80 9.62
CA ALA A 220 18.39 -4.62 9.91
C ALA A 220 17.52 -3.91 10.96
N GLY A 221 16.19 -3.83 10.74
CA GLY A 221 15.29 -3.15 11.66
C GLY A 221 15.38 -3.66 13.10
N GLU A 222 15.75 -4.93 13.29
CA GLU A 222 15.97 -5.55 14.60
C GLU A 222 17.21 -5.02 15.35
N ASP A 223 18.19 -4.47 14.62
CA ASP A 223 19.42 -3.91 15.20
C ASP A 223 19.27 -2.43 15.57
N ILE A 224 18.32 -1.72 15.02
CA ILE A 224 18.12 -0.27 15.23
C ILE A 224 17.98 0.11 16.71
N PRO A 225 17.20 -0.60 17.53
CA PRO A 225 17.11 -0.31 18.97
C PRO A 225 18.47 -0.41 19.68
N LEU A 226 19.28 -1.39 19.31
CA LEU A 226 20.59 -1.62 19.93
C LEU A 226 21.59 -0.52 19.56
N ILE A 227 21.54 -0.01 18.33
CA ILE A 227 22.38 1.10 17.85
C ILE A 227 22.11 2.36 18.69
N TRP A 228 20.85 2.69 18.95
CA TRP A 228 20.51 3.86 19.77
C TRP A 228 20.91 3.66 21.23
N LEU A 229 20.71 2.48 21.81
CA LEU A 229 21.14 2.16 23.18
C LEU A 229 22.67 2.22 23.32
N GLU A 230 23.42 1.81 22.30
CA GLU A 230 24.87 1.97 22.26
C GLU A 230 25.29 3.44 22.24
N PHE A 231 24.59 4.26 21.46
CA PHE A 231 24.79 5.72 21.47
C PHE A 231 24.54 6.30 22.86
N LEU A 232 23.46 5.94 23.55
CA LEU A 232 23.19 6.39 24.92
C LEU A 232 24.33 6.02 25.87
N ARG A 233 24.85 4.79 25.77
CA ARG A 233 25.90 4.28 26.64
C ARG A 233 27.25 4.94 26.39
N THR A 234 27.59 5.28 25.16
CA THR A 234 28.93 5.72 24.75
C THR A 234 29.03 7.21 24.47
N GLY A 235 27.91 7.89 24.20
CA GLY A 235 27.85 9.25 23.69
C GLY A 235 28.40 9.42 22.26
N ARG A 236 28.79 8.32 21.59
CA ARG A 236 29.38 8.32 20.25
C ARG A 236 28.33 7.95 19.21
N PRO A 237 28.22 8.69 18.09
CA PRO A 237 27.23 8.40 17.04
C PRO A 237 27.35 6.99 16.45
N GLY A 238 28.58 6.45 16.29
CA GLY A 238 28.80 5.12 15.73
C GLY A 238 28.07 4.92 14.40
N THR A 239 27.18 3.92 14.33
CA THR A 239 26.35 3.59 13.16
C THR A 239 25.01 4.33 13.15
N LEU A 240 24.70 5.18 14.11
CA LEU A 240 23.44 5.92 14.19
C LEU A 240 23.12 6.77 12.93
N PRO A 241 24.09 7.38 12.23
CA PRO A 241 23.82 8.05 10.96
C PRO A 241 23.20 7.14 9.90
N VAL A 242 23.51 5.84 9.90
CA VAL A 242 22.90 4.86 8.98
C VAL A 242 21.40 4.66 9.31
N VAL A 243 21.03 4.71 10.60
CA VAL A 243 19.63 4.67 11.03
C VAL A 243 18.88 5.92 10.57
N PHE A 244 19.51 7.09 10.60
CA PHE A 244 18.90 8.31 10.08
C PHE A 244 18.62 8.21 8.57
N ASP A 245 19.58 7.69 7.80
CA ASP A 245 19.42 7.51 6.36
C ASP A 245 18.41 6.40 6.04
N HIS A 246 18.34 5.32 6.84
CA HIS A 246 17.31 4.29 6.76
C HIS A 246 15.90 4.90 6.84
N ASN A 247 15.62 5.66 7.88
CA ASN A 247 14.33 6.32 8.10
C ASN A 247 14.00 7.32 6.96
N VAL A 248 14.98 8.09 6.45
CA VAL A 248 14.76 8.94 5.26
C VAL A 248 14.34 8.11 4.05
N MET A 249 15.02 6.99 3.80
CA MET A 249 14.70 6.12 2.67
C MET A 249 13.31 5.51 2.80
N ASP A 250 12.89 5.09 4.00
CA ASP A 250 11.56 4.58 4.26
C ASP A 250 10.49 5.62 3.91
N ILE A 251 10.66 6.86 4.37
CA ILE A 251 9.71 7.94 4.13
C ILE A 251 9.64 8.34 2.64
N VAL A 252 10.78 8.42 1.95
CA VAL A 252 10.82 8.70 0.50
C VAL A 252 10.15 7.56 -0.27
N SER A 253 10.39 6.31 0.14
CA SER A 253 9.75 5.14 -0.45
C SER A 253 8.23 5.15 -0.24
N LEU A 254 7.76 5.61 0.94
CA LEU A 254 6.33 5.81 1.19
C LEU A 254 5.71 6.79 0.20
N ALA A 255 6.33 7.96 0.00
CA ALA A 255 5.83 8.97 -0.93
C ALA A 255 5.76 8.43 -2.37
N ARG A 256 6.81 7.73 -2.83
CA ARG A 256 6.86 7.12 -4.16
C ARG A 256 5.85 5.98 -4.32
N LEU A 257 5.68 5.14 -3.33
CA LEU A 257 4.71 4.06 -3.35
C LEU A 257 3.27 4.60 -3.36
N TYR A 258 3.01 5.66 -2.60
CA TYR A 258 1.73 6.37 -2.61
C TYR A 258 1.41 6.91 -4.02
N GLU A 259 2.38 7.53 -4.68
CA GLU A 259 2.24 8.02 -6.06
C GLU A 259 1.92 6.87 -7.05
N VAL A 260 2.65 5.75 -6.99
CA VAL A 260 2.40 4.58 -7.85
C VAL A 260 0.99 4.02 -7.63
N ILE A 261 0.57 3.86 -6.37
CA ILE A 261 -0.78 3.40 -6.05
C ILE A 261 -1.82 4.41 -6.55
N GLY A 262 -1.57 5.72 -6.36
CA GLY A 262 -2.43 6.80 -6.82
C GLY A 262 -2.63 6.76 -8.34
N ALA A 263 -1.55 6.57 -9.10
CA ALA A 263 -1.60 6.42 -10.55
C ALA A 263 -2.46 5.24 -10.98
N LEU A 264 -2.22 4.07 -10.39
CA LEU A 264 -2.94 2.84 -10.69
C LEU A 264 -4.45 2.99 -10.43
N VAL A 265 -4.83 3.52 -9.27
CA VAL A 265 -6.26 3.67 -8.92
C VAL A 265 -6.94 4.86 -9.59
N SER A 266 -6.19 5.71 -10.27
CA SER A 266 -6.68 6.77 -11.15
C SER A 266 -6.76 6.32 -12.61
N GLY A 267 -6.48 5.04 -12.90
CA GLY A 267 -6.53 4.49 -14.25
C GLY A 267 -5.38 4.95 -15.16
N ILE A 268 -4.32 5.53 -14.60
CA ILE A 268 -3.15 5.93 -15.37
C ILE A 268 -2.35 4.68 -15.74
N PRO A 269 -2.03 4.47 -17.02
CA PRO A 269 -1.23 3.33 -17.45
C PRO A 269 0.12 3.28 -16.71
N SER A 270 0.49 2.10 -16.23
CA SER A 270 1.73 1.86 -15.54
C SER A 270 2.40 0.58 -16.08
N SER A 271 3.73 0.59 -16.16
CA SER A 271 4.53 -0.60 -16.48
C SER A 271 4.70 -1.54 -15.28
N VAL A 272 4.29 -1.11 -14.08
CA VAL A 272 4.40 -1.92 -12.87
C VAL A 272 3.44 -3.09 -12.93
N ARG A 273 3.99 -4.30 -12.77
CA ARG A 273 3.19 -5.53 -12.71
C ARG A 273 2.32 -5.53 -11.46
N VAL A 274 1.03 -5.78 -11.62
CA VAL A 274 0.03 -5.70 -10.54
C VAL A 274 -0.98 -6.85 -10.67
N ASP A 275 -1.68 -7.20 -9.59
CA ASP A 275 -2.87 -8.06 -9.67
C ASP A 275 -4.01 -7.28 -10.35
N GLU A 276 -4.15 -7.51 -11.66
CA GLU A 276 -5.14 -6.81 -12.50
C GLU A 276 -6.58 -7.06 -12.06
N ARG A 277 -6.86 -8.25 -11.50
CA ARG A 277 -8.16 -8.52 -10.91
C ARG A 277 -8.43 -7.66 -9.69
N ALA A 278 -7.44 -7.53 -8.80
CA ALA A 278 -7.57 -6.72 -7.60
C ALA A 278 -7.69 -5.22 -7.94
N LEU A 279 -6.91 -4.75 -8.91
CA LEU A 279 -6.98 -3.38 -9.43
C LEU A 279 -8.32 -3.13 -10.12
N GLY A 280 -8.76 -4.00 -11.03
CA GLY A 280 -10.06 -3.86 -11.72
C GLY A 280 -11.23 -3.81 -10.74
N LEU A 281 -11.23 -4.66 -9.72
CA LEU A 281 -12.23 -4.63 -8.65
C LEU A 281 -12.14 -3.36 -7.79
N TRP A 282 -10.97 -2.79 -7.62
CA TRP A 282 -10.81 -1.52 -6.92
C TRP A 282 -11.41 -0.38 -7.73
N LEU A 283 -11.03 -0.26 -9.00
CA LEU A 283 -11.56 0.75 -9.93
C LEU A 283 -13.09 0.70 -10.00
N ILE A 284 -13.68 -0.49 -10.16
CA ILE A 284 -15.14 -0.68 -10.15
C ILE A 284 -15.76 -0.13 -8.85
N ARG A 285 -15.19 -0.43 -7.69
CA ARG A 285 -15.72 0.07 -6.41
C ARG A 285 -15.61 1.58 -6.26
N SER A 286 -14.60 2.17 -6.89
CA SER A 286 -14.42 3.63 -6.95
C SER A 286 -15.30 4.29 -8.02
N GLY A 287 -16.14 3.53 -8.73
CA GLY A 287 -17.01 4.04 -9.79
C GLY A 287 -16.26 4.33 -11.09
N ASP A 288 -15.04 3.81 -11.28
CA ASP A 288 -14.26 4.00 -12.50
C ASP A 288 -14.63 2.95 -13.55
N PRO A 289 -15.08 3.36 -14.73
CA PRO A 289 -15.48 2.44 -15.80
C PRO A 289 -14.32 1.60 -16.35
N SER A 290 -13.09 2.08 -16.24
CA SER A 290 -11.90 1.35 -16.70
C SER A 290 -11.68 0.03 -15.98
N GLY A 291 -12.23 -0.14 -14.76
CA GLY A 291 -12.11 -1.38 -14.00
C GLY A 291 -12.76 -2.57 -14.68
N GLY A 292 -13.91 -2.39 -15.34
CA GLY A 292 -14.56 -3.44 -16.14
C GLY A 292 -13.72 -3.82 -17.35
N ALA A 293 -13.22 -2.84 -18.08
CA ALA A 293 -12.36 -3.05 -19.25
C ALA A 293 -11.05 -3.78 -18.87
N LEU A 294 -10.44 -3.43 -17.74
CA LEU A 294 -9.24 -4.10 -17.23
C LEU A 294 -9.52 -5.59 -16.92
N LEU A 295 -10.66 -5.90 -16.28
CA LEU A 295 -11.04 -7.28 -15.99
C LEU A 295 -11.30 -8.07 -17.28
N GLU A 296 -11.95 -7.46 -18.28
CA GLU A 296 -12.19 -8.08 -19.58
C GLU A 296 -10.88 -8.38 -20.31
N ASP A 297 -9.96 -7.45 -20.33
CA ASP A 297 -8.65 -7.62 -20.96
C ASP A 297 -7.82 -8.71 -20.26
N ALA A 298 -7.77 -8.71 -18.92
CA ALA A 298 -7.12 -9.76 -18.15
C ALA A 298 -7.76 -11.13 -18.42
N PHE A 299 -9.09 -11.20 -18.55
CA PHE A 299 -9.80 -12.43 -18.91
C PHE A 299 -9.46 -12.91 -20.31
N ARG A 300 -9.42 -12.02 -21.31
CA ARG A 300 -8.99 -12.35 -22.67
C ARG A 300 -7.56 -12.90 -22.74
N ARG A 301 -6.68 -12.46 -21.83
CA ARG A 301 -5.32 -13.00 -21.67
C ARG A 301 -5.25 -14.30 -20.85
N GLY A 302 -6.39 -14.88 -20.47
CA GLY A 302 -6.49 -16.19 -19.82
C GLY A 302 -6.65 -16.17 -18.30
N SER A 303 -6.86 -15.01 -17.67
CA SER A 303 -7.11 -14.95 -16.23
C SER A 303 -8.53 -15.38 -15.88
N GLU A 304 -8.73 -16.65 -15.48
CA GLU A 304 -10.03 -17.13 -15.00
C GLU A 304 -10.59 -16.32 -13.84
N GLN A 305 -9.71 -15.88 -12.92
CA GLN A 305 -10.10 -15.09 -11.76
C GLN A 305 -10.66 -13.72 -12.15
N ALA A 306 -10.08 -13.09 -13.19
CA ALA A 306 -10.60 -11.85 -13.75
C ALA A 306 -11.95 -12.09 -14.44
N GLY A 307 -12.10 -13.17 -15.20
CA GLY A 307 -13.38 -13.57 -15.81
C GLY A 307 -14.50 -13.78 -14.78
N VAL A 308 -14.21 -14.47 -13.69
CA VAL A 308 -15.15 -14.63 -12.57
C VAL A 308 -15.54 -13.28 -11.97
N ALA A 309 -14.59 -12.37 -11.78
CA ALA A 309 -14.83 -11.03 -11.24
C ALA A 309 -15.70 -10.20 -12.21
N LEU A 310 -15.40 -10.24 -13.51
CA LEU A 310 -16.14 -9.58 -14.57
C LEU A 310 -17.60 -10.06 -14.64
N ALA A 311 -17.83 -11.37 -14.66
CA ALA A 311 -19.16 -11.93 -14.68
C ALA A 311 -20.01 -11.55 -13.45
N ILE A 312 -19.37 -11.47 -12.26
CA ILE A 312 -20.02 -10.98 -11.05
C ILE A 312 -20.34 -9.49 -11.17
N HIS A 313 -19.46 -8.70 -11.78
CA HIS A 313 -19.69 -7.27 -12.03
C HIS A 313 -20.91 -7.08 -12.94
N HIS A 314 -20.97 -7.74 -14.11
CA HIS A 314 -22.12 -7.69 -14.99
C HIS A 314 -23.42 -8.13 -14.28
N LYS A 315 -23.36 -9.21 -13.48
CA LYS A 315 -24.51 -9.67 -12.70
C LYS A 315 -25.03 -8.63 -11.71
N ARG A 316 -24.14 -7.88 -11.03
CA ARG A 316 -24.50 -6.80 -10.09
C ARG A 316 -25.14 -5.61 -10.80
N ASN A 317 -24.72 -5.35 -12.01
CA ASN A 317 -25.29 -4.30 -12.87
C ASN A 317 -26.56 -4.76 -13.63
N HIS A 318 -27.08 -5.96 -13.31
CA HIS A 318 -28.24 -6.54 -14.01
C HIS A 318 -28.02 -6.85 -15.50
N GLU A 319 -26.79 -6.88 -15.96
CA GLU A 319 -26.37 -7.21 -17.32
C GLU A 319 -26.28 -8.73 -17.49
N TRP A 320 -27.43 -9.41 -17.37
CA TRP A 320 -27.50 -10.87 -17.24
C TRP A 320 -26.99 -11.63 -18.47
N ALA A 321 -27.16 -11.07 -19.67
CA ALA A 321 -26.68 -11.66 -20.91
C ALA A 321 -25.16 -11.66 -20.98
N LEU A 322 -24.52 -10.53 -20.65
CA LEU A 322 -23.06 -10.40 -20.58
C LEU A 322 -22.46 -11.32 -19.51
N ALA A 323 -23.09 -11.39 -18.34
CA ALA A 323 -22.66 -12.32 -17.30
C ALA A 323 -22.71 -13.78 -17.78
N ALA A 324 -23.79 -14.18 -18.48
CA ALA A 324 -23.94 -15.53 -19.01
C ALA A 324 -22.88 -15.83 -20.08
N GLU A 325 -22.58 -14.88 -20.96
CA GLU A 325 -21.54 -15.03 -21.99
C GLU A 325 -20.17 -15.30 -21.35
N VAL A 326 -19.78 -14.50 -20.32
CA VAL A 326 -18.51 -14.68 -19.60
C VAL A 326 -18.48 -16.05 -18.90
N TRP A 327 -19.58 -16.47 -18.24
CA TRP A 327 -19.67 -17.80 -17.61
C TRP A 327 -19.54 -18.93 -18.63
N THR A 328 -20.11 -18.77 -19.83
CA THR A 328 -19.99 -19.75 -20.92
C THR A 328 -18.54 -19.88 -21.40
N LYS A 329 -17.85 -18.77 -21.61
CA LYS A 329 -16.41 -18.74 -21.97
C LYS A 329 -15.54 -19.40 -20.90
N LEU A 330 -15.81 -19.14 -19.62
CA LEU A 330 -15.11 -19.77 -18.49
C LEU A 330 -15.33 -21.30 -18.47
N LEU A 331 -16.51 -21.79 -18.83
CA LEU A 331 -16.79 -23.23 -18.92
C LEU A 331 -16.10 -23.89 -20.11
N ALA A 332 -15.95 -23.18 -21.22
CA ALA A 332 -15.24 -23.71 -22.39
C ALA A 332 -13.72 -23.85 -22.14
N GLY A 333 -13.14 -22.99 -21.29
CA GLY A 333 -11.70 -23.00 -20.96
C GLY A 333 -11.31 -23.92 -19.83
N ALA A 334 -12.19 -24.13 -18.84
CA ALA A 334 -11.87 -24.87 -17.62
C ALA A 334 -13.11 -25.47 -16.94
N ARG A 335 -12.87 -26.49 -16.07
CA ARG A 335 -13.94 -27.10 -15.23
C ARG A 335 -14.31 -26.18 -14.05
N SER A 336 -14.84 -25.00 -14.34
CA SER A 336 -15.23 -24.02 -13.34
C SER A 336 -16.60 -24.35 -12.73
N LEU A 337 -16.61 -24.95 -11.56
CA LEU A 337 -17.86 -25.23 -10.83
C LEU A 337 -18.69 -23.96 -10.62
N LYS A 338 -18.03 -22.85 -10.30
CA LYS A 338 -18.70 -21.57 -10.08
C LYS A 338 -19.40 -21.09 -11.36
N ALA A 339 -18.75 -21.17 -12.51
CA ALA A 339 -19.31 -20.80 -13.77
C ALA A 339 -20.54 -21.71 -14.13
N ALA A 340 -20.41 -23.03 -13.96
CA ALA A 340 -21.49 -23.96 -14.19
C ALA A 340 -22.74 -23.65 -13.34
N ILE A 341 -22.53 -23.41 -12.05
CA ILE A 341 -23.62 -23.12 -11.12
C ILE A 341 -24.27 -21.75 -11.41
N GLU A 342 -23.48 -20.72 -11.70
CA GLU A 342 -24.03 -19.38 -11.99
C GLU A 342 -24.77 -19.37 -13.35
N LEU A 343 -24.27 -20.09 -14.36
CA LEU A 343 -24.96 -20.24 -15.64
C LEU A 343 -26.22 -21.08 -15.47
N ALA A 344 -26.22 -22.16 -14.69
CA ALA A 344 -27.41 -22.91 -14.36
C ALA A 344 -28.47 -22.06 -13.64
N LYS A 345 -28.05 -21.14 -12.75
CA LYS A 345 -28.96 -20.15 -12.13
C LYS A 345 -29.57 -19.21 -13.18
N HIS A 346 -28.77 -18.76 -14.14
CA HIS A 346 -29.26 -17.91 -15.23
C HIS A 346 -30.35 -18.64 -16.02
N HIS A 347 -30.07 -19.87 -16.45
CA HIS A 347 -31.06 -20.69 -17.20
C HIS A 347 -32.27 -21.05 -16.34
N GLU A 348 -32.14 -21.31 -15.05
CA GLU A 348 -33.24 -21.60 -14.14
C GLU A 348 -34.18 -20.40 -13.92
N HIS A 349 -33.63 -19.21 -13.71
CA HIS A 349 -34.39 -18.08 -13.19
C HIS A 349 -34.69 -16.99 -14.22
N ARG A 350 -33.88 -16.89 -15.30
CA ARG A 350 -34.00 -15.82 -16.30
C ARG A 350 -34.58 -16.35 -17.62
N THR A 351 -33.98 -17.39 -18.17
CA THR A 351 -34.44 -17.94 -19.48
C THR A 351 -35.43 -19.07 -19.33
N ARG A 352 -35.62 -19.65 -18.13
CA ARG A 352 -36.49 -20.81 -17.85
C ARG A 352 -36.15 -22.06 -18.68
N GLN A 353 -34.90 -22.17 -19.11
CA GLN A 353 -34.36 -23.32 -19.84
C GLN A 353 -33.92 -24.41 -18.85
N TYR A 354 -34.90 -25.10 -18.23
CA TYR A 354 -34.62 -26.03 -17.12
C TYR A 354 -33.81 -27.25 -17.56
N GLU A 355 -33.91 -27.68 -18.80
CA GLU A 355 -33.15 -28.80 -19.33
C GLU A 355 -31.65 -28.44 -19.42
N GLU A 356 -31.35 -27.27 -19.95
CA GLU A 356 -29.97 -26.76 -20.01
C GLU A 356 -29.39 -26.50 -18.63
N ALA A 357 -30.15 -25.91 -17.71
CA ALA A 357 -29.76 -25.74 -16.33
C ALA A 357 -29.43 -27.07 -15.64
N LEU A 358 -30.24 -28.11 -15.88
CA LEU A 358 -30.02 -29.44 -15.32
C LEU A 358 -28.76 -30.09 -15.91
N ARG A 359 -28.56 -30.00 -17.21
CA ARG A 359 -27.38 -30.52 -17.92
C ARG A 359 -26.09 -29.91 -17.32
N LEU A 360 -26.05 -28.59 -17.09
CA LEU A 360 -24.90 -27.91 -16.48
C LEU A 360 -24.59 -28.41 -15.07
N VAL A 361 -25.62 -28.61 -14.24
CA VAL A 361 -25.46 -29.13 -12.88
C VAL A 361 -24.94 -30.58 -12.91
N GLU A 362 -25.49 -31.43 -13.75
CA GLU A 362 -25.08 -32.86 -13.88
C GLU A 362 -23.63 -32.94 -14.41
N THR A 363 -23.27 -32.14 -15.40
CA THR A 363 -21.90 -32.03 -15.90
C THR A 363 -20.94 -31.58 -14.78
N ALA A 364 -21.30 -30.57 -13.99
CA ALA A 364 -20.47 -30.13 -12.88
C ALA A 364 -20.29 -31.21 -11.80
N MET A 365 -21.32 -32.01 -11.54
CA MET A 365 -21.24 -33.15 -10.61
C MET A 365 -20.33 -34.28 -11.13
N SER A 366 -20.29 -34.52 -12.47
CA SER A 366 -19.43 -35.54 -13.06
C SER A 366 -17.92 -35.20 -12.99
N TRP A 367 -17.53 -33.96 -12.69
CA TRP A 367 -16.12 -33.57 -12.61
C TRP A 367 -15.36 -34.11 -11.38
N ASN A 368 -16.07 -34.71 -10.43
CA ASN A 368 -15.51 -35.30 -9.21
C ASN A 368 -14.54 -34.35 -8.46
N LEU A 369 -14.92 -33.07 -8.37
CA LEU A 369 -14.14 -32.06 -7.66
C LEU A 369 -14.15 -32.29 -6.14
N PRO A 370 -13.08 -31.92 -5.41
CA PRO A 370 -13.06 -31.97 -3.96
C PRO A 370 -13.98 -30.89 -3.40
N LEU A 371 -15.23 -31.27 -3.11
CA LEU A 371 -16.25 -30.39 -2.54
C LEU A 371 -16.47 -30.73 -1.06
N ASP A 372 -16.71 -29.70 -0.27
CA ASP A 372 -17.19 -29.91 1.09
C ASP A 372 -18.62 -30.47 1.11
N ALA A 373 -19.05 -30.98 2.26
CA ALA A 373 -20.36 -31.60 2.41
C ALA A 373 -21.52 -30.64 2.15
N GLN A 374 -21.34 -29.35 2.43
CA GLN A 374 -22.37 -28.35 2.20
C GLN A 374 -22.54 -28.05 0.70
N ALA A 375 -21.45 -27.84 -0.03
CA ALA A 375 -21.48 -27.61 -1.48
C ALA A 375 -22.12 -28.81 -2.20
N ARG A 376 -21.79 -30.05 -1.83
CA ARG A 376 -22.42 -31.26 -2.40
C ARG A 376 -23.93 -31.27 -2.15
N ARG A 377 -24.39 -30.96 -0.93
CA ARG A 377 -25.83 -30.87 -0.62
C ARG A 377 -26.53 -29.81 -1.45
N ASP A 378 -25.91 -28.62 -1.60
CA ASP A 378 -26.54 -27.50 -2.30
C ASP A 378 -26.69 -27.79 -3.81
N ILE A 379 -25.68 -28.43 -4.41
CA ILE A 379 -25.75 -28.88 -5.82
C ILE A 379 -26.82 -29.96 -5.97
N GLY A 380 -26.88 -30.95 -5.05
CA GLY A 380 -27.89 -31.99 -5.06
C GLY A 380 -29.33 -31.45 -4.98
N LYS A 381 -29.57 -30.53 -4.02
CA LYS A 381 -30.88 -29.85 -3.92
C LYS A 381 -31.25 -29.07 -5.17
N ARG A 382 -30.26 -28.45 -5.84
CA ARG A 382 -30.49 -27.73 -7.11
C ARG A 382 -30.91 -28.72 -8.20
N ARG A 383 -30.19 -29.82 -8.36
CA ARG A 383 -30.52 -30.88 -9.31
C ARG A 383 -31.97 -31.36 -9.16
N GLU A 384 -32.37 -31.76 -7.93
CA GLU A 384 -33.72 -32.22 -7.64
C GLU A 384 -34.79 -31.17 -7.96
N ARG A 385 -34.52 -29.91 -7.61
CA ARG A 385 -35.44 -28.80 -7.93
C ARG A 385 -35.59 -28.60 -9.44
N LEU A 386 -34.50 -28.66 -10.20
CA LEU A 386 -34.51 -28.52 -11.64
C LEU A 386 -35.26 -29.70 -12.32
N GLN A 387 -35.07 -30.93 -11.83
CA GLN A 387 -35.82 -32.10 -12.30
C GLN A 387 -37.33 -31.95 -12.09
N ARG A 388 -37.75 -31.46 -10.92
CA ARG A 388 -39.17 -31.16 -10.65
C ARG A 388 -39.73 -30.10 -11.60
N LYS A 389 -38.98 -28.98 -11.81
CA LYS A 389 -39.40 -27.90 -12.72
C LYS A 389 -39.50 -28.38 -14.17
N LEU A 390 -38.58 -29.20 -14.65
CA LEU A 390 -38.56 -29.76 -15.98
C LEU A 390 -39.75 -30.70 -16.20
N ARG A 391 -40.06 -31.59 -15.22
CA ARG A 391 -41.25 -32.47 -15.29
C ARG A 391 -42.52 -31.64 -15.37
N ALA A 392 -42.68 -30.61 -14.57
CA ALA A 392 -43.84 -29.73 -14.58
C ALA A 392 -43.96 -28.95 -15.91
N GLN A 393 -42.86 -28.50 -16.49
CA GLN A 393 -42.86 -27.86 -17.82
C GLN A 393 -43.32 -28.82 -18.94
N LYS A 394 -42.78 -30.06 -18.96
CA LYS A 394 -43.13 -31.06 -19.94
C LYS A 394 -44.61 -31.48 -19.81
N ALA A 395 -45.14 -31.60 -18.59
CA ALA A 395 -46.56 -31.91 -18.37
C ALA A 395 -47.49 -30.82 -18.90
N ARG A 396 -47.17 -29.54 -18.66
CA ARG A 396 -47.93 -28.40 -19.20
C ARG A 396 -47.93 -28.36 -20.72
N SER A 397 -46.75 -28.57 -21.33
CA SER A 397 -46.64 -28.60 -22.81
C SER A 397 -47.40 -29.75 -23.44
N LYS A 398 -47.56 -30.90 -22.74
CA LYS A 398 -48.37 -32.04 -23.21
C LYS A 398 -49.86 -31.72 -23.13
N SER A 399 -50.33 -31.16 -22.01
CA SER A 399 -51.75 -30.80 -21.86
C SER A 399 -52.21 -29.72 -22.86
N PHE A 400 -51.35 -28.79 -23.23
CA PHE A 400 -51.66 -27.78 -24.27
C PHE A 400 -51.79 -28.42 -25.66
N ARG A 401 -50.94 -29.37 -26.01
CA ARG A 401 -51.05 -30.09 -27.31
C ARG A 401 -52.26 -31.02 -27.41
N GLU A 402 -52.70 -31.54 -26.28
CA GLU A 402 -53.91 -32.41 -26.23
C GLU A 402 -55.20 -31.56 -26.15
N ALA A 403 -55.16 -30.28 -25.86
CA ALA A 403 -56.28 -29.37 -25.85
C ALA A 403 -56.50 -28.68 -27.22
N ASP A 404 -55.52 -28.69 -28.11
CA ASP A 404 -55.54 -28.12 -29.46
C ASP A 404 -55.89 -29.20 -30.54
N LEU A 405 -56.19 -30.45 -30.12
CA LEU A 405 -56.66 -31.57 -30.95
C LEU A 405 -58.13 -31.89 -30.63
#